data_1cc678566efe06422422254e09b9a1fb
#
_entry.id   1cc678566efe06422422254e09b9a1fb
#
_cell.length_a   1.000
_cell.length_b   1.000
_cell.length_c   1.000
_cell.angle_alpha   90.00
_cell.angle_beta   90.00
_cell.angle_gamma   90.00
#
_symmetry.space_group_name_H-M   'P 1'
#
loop_
_entity.id
_entity.type
_entity.pdbx_description
1 polymer ?
#
loop_
_entity_poly.entity_id
_entity_poly.type
_entity_poly.pdbx_seq_one_letter_code
_entity_poly.pdbx_strand_id
1 'polypeptide(L)'
;GANREALLDAVYGRLDSLDMAPYWAVNPNESQNDEDGQVLKGKKAEPFMWKYADIEPLLYEAAELVTMEDSERRSIVLVNPGLAPVRATVSTLYTAYRLNDPREIMPPHSHSINAVRIGLTGDQNFTGVEGEAITFGPGDVVLTPAGAWHNHGNHGDDYAVNVSILDLPLTEVLNAASFEHDYKEEVDGQMVSRREQTARYSDDHSHKTYGFGGLRPRFLDHRRGTGVHSPMYVYRWNRTRELLESFRDHEGSPWDAIQVE
;
A
#
# COMPACT_ATOMS: atom_id res chain seq x y z
N GLY A 1 14.47 -26.65 6.66
CA GLY A 1 15.31 -25.51 7.11
C GLY A 1 16.34 -25.11 6.08
N ALA A 2 17.42 -25.86 5.90
CA ALA A 2 18.55 -25.48 5.04
C ALA A 2 18.19 -25.22 3.56
N ASN A 3 17.22 -25.93 3.01
CA ASN A 3 16.82 -25.73 1.60
C ASN A 3 16.05 -24.41 1.42
N ARG A 4 15.16 -24.06 2.36
CA ARG A 4 14.40 -22.80 2.32
C ARG A 4 15.33 -21.58 2.45
N GLU A 5 16.32 -21.65 3.33
CA GLU A 5 17.29 -20.57 3.53
C GLU A 5 18.12 -20.31 2.27
N ALA A 6 18.65 -21.35 1.63
CA ALA A 6 19.38 -21.23 0.38
C ALA A 6 18.50 -20.68 -0.78
N LEU A 7 17.22 -21.04 -0.82
CA LEU A 7 16.27 -20.50 -1.81
C LEU A 7 15.98 -19.03 -1.56
N LEU A 8 15.82 -18.61 -0.30
CA LEU A 8 15.66 -17.19 0.06
C LEU A 8 16.90 -16.37 -0.31
N ASP A 9 18.10 -16.88 -0.05
CA ASP A 9 19.36 -16.22 -0.43
C ASP A 9 19.45 -16.02 -1.94
N ALA A 10 18.99 -17.00 -2.72
CA ALA A 10 18.95 -16.88 -4.18
C ALA A 10 17.93 -15.82 -4.64
N VAL A 11 16.77 -15.71 -3.96
CA VAL A 11 15.81 -14.63 -4.21
C VAL A 11 16.41 -13.27 -3.86
N TYR A 12 17.08 -13.15 -2.71
CA TYR A 12 17.70 -11.90 -2.28
C TYR A 12 18.78 -11.43 -3.28
N GLY A 13 19.62 -12.33 -3.77
CA GLY A 13 20.61 -12.00 -4.78
C GLY A 13 20.02 -11.49 -6.09
N ARG A 14 18.87 -12.04 -6.52
CA ARG A 14 18.17 -11.55 -7.71
C ARG A 14 17.48 -10.21 -7.47
N LEU A 15 16.87 -10.01 -6.29
CA LEU A 15 16.28 -8.73 -5.93
C LEU A 15 17.34 -7.62 -5.93
N ASP A 16 18.48 -7.87 -5.31
CA ASP A 16 19.58 -6.92 -5.24
C ASP A 16 20.11 -6.57 -6.65
N SER A 17 20.27 -7.57 -7.53
CA SER A 17 20.72 -7.34 -8.91
C SER A 17 19.76 -6.54 -9.78
N LEU A 18 18.51 -6.39 -9.36
CA LEU A 18 17.45 -5.65 -10.04
C LEU A 18 17.08 -4.34 -9.32
N ASP A 19 17.91 -3.88 -8.38
CA ASP A 19 17.63 -2.71 -7.53
C ASP A 19 16.27 -2.80 -6.80
N MET A 20 16.03 -3.97 -6.21
CA MET A 20 14.83 -4.26 -5.42
C MET A 20 15.20 -4.76 -4.03
N ALA A 21 14.28 -4.64 -3.08
CA ALA A 21 14.46 -5.13 -1.72
C ALA A 21 13.22 -5.86 -1.20
N PRO A 22 13.41 -6.96 -0.45
CA PRO A 22 12.31 -7.62 0.24
C PRO A 22 11.86 -6.77 1.43
N TYR A 23 10.55 -6.56 1.57
CA TYR A 23 10.02 -5.81 2.71
C TYR A 23 10.23 -6.55 4.04
N TRP A 24 10.19 -7.88 4.00
CA TRP A 24 10.32 -8.76 5.18
C TRP A 24 11.75 -8.91 5.73
N ALA A 25 12.77 -8.50 4.97
CA ALA A 25 14.14 -8.50 5.48
C ALA A 25 14.41 -7.22 6.28
N VAL A 26 15.39 -7.29 7.18
CA VAL A 26 15.78 -6.13 8.00
C VAL A 26 16.04 -4.93 7.10
N ASN A 27 15.36 -3.82 7.39
CA ASN A 27 15.59 -2.57 6.69
C ASN A 27 16.95 -2.01 7.10
N PRO A 28 17.92 -1.85 6.19
CA PRO A 28 19.20 -1.23 6.56
C PRO A 28 19.07 0.17 7.14
N ASN A 29 17.93 0.87 6.88
CA ASN A 29 17.67 2.18 7.46
C ASN A 29 17.20 2.09 8.93
N GLU A 30 16.61 0.98 9.36
CA GLU A 30 16.22 0.77 10.77
C GLU A 30 17.45 0.52 11.67
N SER A 31 18.52 -0.04 11.09
CA SER A 31 19.79 -0.27 11.82
C SER A 31 20.75 0.92 11.79
N GLN A 32 20.49 1.89 10.93
CA GLN A 32 21.26 3.14 10.80
C GLN A 32 20.52 4.32 11.45
N ASN A 33 20.04 4.14 12.67
CA ASN A 33 19.88 5.27 13.58
C ASN A 33 21.27 5.77 13.95
N ASP A 34 22.03 6.17 12.93
CA ASP A 34 23.23 6.95 13.13
C ASP A 34 22.83 8.24 13.80
N GLU A 35 23.60 8.65 14.79
CA GLU A 35 23.40 9.82 15.63
C GLU A 35 23.13 11.12 14.85
N ASP A 36 23.17 11.10 13.51
CA ASP A 36 23.02 12.25 12.62
C ASP A 36 21.71 12.32 11.79
N GLY A 37 20.82 11.35 11.82
CA GLY A 37 19.49 11.42 11.19
C GLY A 37 19.46 11.74 9.69
N GLN A 38 20.49 11.41 8.92
CA GLN A 38 20.67 11.90 7.55
C GLN A 38 20.74 10.79 6.49
N VAL A 39 19.77 9.91 6.50
CA VAL A 39 19.72 8.74 5.59
C VAL A 39 19.77 9.13 4.10
N LEU A 40 19.23 10.28 3.73
CA LEU A 40 19.19 10.74 2.32
C LEU A 40 20.13 11.89 1.99
N LYS A 41 21.01 12.34 2.90
CA LYS A 41 21.90 13.49 2.66
C LYS A 41 22.80 13.27 1.47
N GLY A 42 22.67 14.16 0.48
CA GLY A 42 23.49 14.13 -0.74
C GLY A 42 23.07 13.09 -1.78
N LYS A 43 22.16 12.18 -1.46
CA LYS A 43 21.63 11.19 -2.41
C LYS A 43 20.52 11.81 -3.25
N LYS A 44 20.48 11.45 -4.52
CA LYS A 44 19.44 11.90 -5.48
C LYS A 44 18.92 10.71 -6.25
N ALA A 45 17.60 10.65 -6.36
CA ALA A 45 16.98 9.71 -7.27
C ALA A 45 17.43 10.00 -8.71
N GLU A 46 17.66 8.94 -9.47
CA GLU A 46 17.97 8.98 -10.89
C GLU A 46 16.85 8.35 -11.71
N PRO A 47 16.70 8.72 -13.00
CA PRO A 47 15.73 8.05 -13.87
C PRO A 47 16.03 6.55 -13.96
N PHE A 48 15.06 5.73 -13.54
CA PHE A 48 15.20 4.28 -13.53
C PHE A 48 13.87 3.61 -13.88
N MET A 49 13.91 2.42 -14.45
CA MET A 49 12.73 1.66 -14.84
C MET A 49 12.86 0.20 -14.40
N TRP A 50 11.93 -0.25 -13.57
CA TRP A 50 11.75 -1.66 -13.22
C TRP A 50 10.71 -2.28 -14.17
N LYS A 51 11.08 -3.37 -14.83
CA LYS A 51 10.16 -4.09 -15.71
C LYS A 51 9.33 -5.07 -14.89
N TYR A 52 8.01 -4.99 -15.01
CA TYR A 52 7.11 -5.90 -14.28
C TYR A 52 7.38 -7.38 -14.59
N ALA A 53 7.78 -7.72 -15.81
CA ALA A 53 8.15 -9.07 -16.20
C ALA A 53 9.34 -9.66 -15.40
N ASP A 54 10.20 -8.80 -14.85
CA ASP A 54 11.31 -9.21 -13.99
C ASP A 54 10.86 -9.36 -12.52
N ILE A 55 9.81 -8.64 -12.13
CA ILE A 55 9.27 -8.61 -10.77
C ILE A 55 8.29 -9.76 -10.53
N GLU A 56 7.42 -10.01 -11.47
CA GLU A 56 6.31 -10.96 -11.34
C GLU A 56 6.76 -12.37 -10.90
N PRO A 57 7.78 -13.00 -11.48
CA PRO A 57 8.26 -14.31 -11.02
C PRO A 57 8.74 -14.31 -9.57
N LEU A 58 9.37 -13.20 -9.15
CA LEU A 58 9.88 -13.04 -7.78
C LEU A 58 8.76 -12.89 -6.75
N LEU A 59 7.62 -12.32 -7.14
CA LEU A 59 6.44 -12.24 -6.27
C LEU A 59 5.89 -13.64 -5.97
N TYR A 60 5.75 -14.49 -6.97
CA TYR A 60 5.27 -15.87 -6.79
C TYR A 60 6.26 -16.72 -5.99
N GLU A 61 7.55 -16.60 -6.28
CA GLU A 61 8.60 -17.29 -5.49
C GLU A 61 8.58 -16.86 -4.02
N ALA A 62 8.43 -15.56 -3.77
CA ALA A 62 8.33 -15.04 -2.41
C ALA A 62 7.07 -15.56 -1.70
N ALA A 63 5.95 -15.70 -2.40
CA ALA A 63 4.72 -16.24 -1.83
C ALA A 63 4.88 -17.69 -1.33
N GLU A 64 5.68 -18.50 -2.02
CA GLU A 64 5.97 -19.88 -1.61
C GLU A 64 6.96 -19.97 -0.43
N LEU A 65 7.80 -18.96 -0.24
CA LEU A 65 8.91 -19.00 0.71
C LEU A 65 8.67 -18.19 1.99
N VAL A 66 7.89 -17.13 1.91
CA VAL A 66 7.63 -16.19 3.01
C VAL A 66 6.18 -16.34 3.47
N THR A 67 5.99 -16.81 4.69
CA THR A 67 4.68 -16.98 5.29
C THR A 67 4.20 -15.71 6.00
N MET A 68 2.92 -15.65 6.38
CA MET A 68 2.38 -14.58 7.23
C MET A 68 3.06 -14.53 8.61
N GLU A 69 3.58 -15.64 9.10
CA GLU A 69 4.33 -15.70 10.36
C GLU A 69 5.72 -15.06 10.22
N ASP A 70 6.33 -15.15 9.03
CA ASP A 70 7.62 -14.51 8.75
C ASP A 70 7.47 -13.02 8.52
N SER A 71 6.41 -12.61 7.82
CA SER A 71 6.11 -11.21 7.55
C SER A 71 4.65 -11.01 7.18
N GLU A 72 3.98 -10.11 7.85
CA GLU A 72 2.64 -9.65 7.47
C GLU A 72 2.61 -8.91 6.13
N ARG A 73 3.78 -8.60 5.55
CA ARG A 73 3.89 -7.79 4.34
C ARG A 73 4.92 -8.38 3.36
N ARG A 74 4.49 -9.37 2.59
CA ARG A 74 5.27 -9.91 1.47
C ARG A 74 5.28 -8.92 0.29
N SER A 75 6.03 -7.85 0.44
CA SER A 75 6.13 -6.80 -0.58
C SER A 75 7.57 -6.70 -1.10
N ILE A 76 7.71 -6.49 -2.39
CA ILE A 76 8.99 -6.21 -3.05
C ILE A 76 9.07 -4.72 -3.31
N VAL A 77 9.98 -4.05 -2.64
CA VAL A 77 10.18 -2.60 -2.73
C VAL A 77 11.08 -2.26 -3.91
N LEU A 78 10.70 -1.28 -4.70
CA LEU A 78 11.49 -0.73 -5.80
C LEU A 78 12.49 0.29 -5.24
N VAL A 79 13.76 -0.07 -5.20
CA VAL A 79 14.84 0.76 -4.66
C VAL A 79 15.53 1.51 -5.78
N ASN A 80 15.48 2.85 -5.73
CA ASN A 80 16.17 3.67 -6.71
C ASN A 80 17.69 3.57 -6.51
N PRO A 81 18.47 3.22 -7.55
CA PRO A 81 19.93 3.02 -7.41
C PRO A 81 20.64 4.27 -6.90
N GLY A 82 20.20 5.47 -7.25
CA GLY A 82 20.75 6.73 -6.73
C GLY A 82 20.49 6.97 -5.24
N LEU A 83 19.54 6.22 -4.65
CA LEU A 83 19.16 6.33 -3.23
C LEU A 83 19.66 5.14 -2.38
N ALA A 84 20.10 4.07 -3.00
CA ALA A 84 20.52 2.87 -2.29
C ALA A 84 21.57 3.15 -1.19
N PRO A 85 21.52 2.48 -0.03
CA PRO A 85 20.66 1.36 0.36
C PRO A 85 19.28 1.78 0.91
N VAL A 86 18.92 3.07 0.86
CA VAL A 86 17.63 3.57 1.32
C VAL A 86 16.50 2.95 0.49
N ARG A 87 15.52 2.32 1.13
CA ARG A 87 14.38 1.71 0.47
C ARG A 87 13.38 2.77 0.01
N ALA A 88 13.75 3.53 -1.02
CA ALA A 88 12.94 4.59 -1.60
C ALA A 88 12.97 4.52 -3.13
N THR A 89 11.83 4.71 -3.75
CA THR A 89 11.69 4.80 -5.22
C THR A 89 12.02 6.20 -5.70
N VAL A 90 11.60 7.19 -4.95
CA VAL A 90 12.05 8.59 -5.00
C VAL A 90 12.26 9.08 -3.57
N SER A 91 12.88 10.23 -3.38
CA SER A 91 13.29 10.72 -2.06
C SER A 91 12.18 10.79 -1.00
N THR A 92 10.93 10.89 -1.43
CA THR A 92 9.76 11.05 -0.54
C THR A 92 8.79 9.88 -0.55
N LEU A 93 8.92 8.99 -1.53
CA LEU A 93 8.00 7.88 -1.72
C LEU A 93 8.75 6.58 -1.97
N TYR A 94 8.18 5.47 -1.50
CA TYR A 94 8.53 4.17 -2.04
C TYR A 94 7.32 3.52 -2.72
N THR A 95 7.62 2.70 -3.71
CA THR A 95 6.66 1.85 -4.40
C THR A 95 7.01 0.39 -4.13
N ALA A 96 6.02 -0.42 -3.84
CA ALA A 96 6.21 -1.85 -3.63
C ALA A 96 5.11 -2.64 -4.33
N TYR A 97 5.50 -3.74 -4.95
CA TYR A 97 4.56 -4.77 -5.41
C TYR A 97 4.27 -5.75 -4.30
N ARG A 98 3.02 -6.11 -4.18
CA ARG A 98 2.55 -7.07 -3.19
C ARG A 98 1.73 -8.16 -3.87
N LEU A 99 2.03 -9.42 -3.54
CA LEU A 99 1.18 -10.55 -3.84
C LEU A 99 0.50 -11.03 -2.55
N ASN A 100 -0.81 -11.17 -2.58
CA ASN A 100 -1.61 -11.77 -1.53
C ASN A 100 -2.01 -13.18 -1.92
N ASP A 101 -1.80 -14.14 -1.02
CA ASP A 101 -2.23 -15.52 -1.21
C ASP A 101 -3.75 -15.63 -1.25
N PRO A 102 -4.28 -16.73 -1.81
CA PRO A 102 -5.70 -17.03 -1.70
C PRO A 102 -6.18 -17.03 -0.25
N ARG A 103 -7.28 -16.34 0.02
CA ARG A 103 -7.91 -16.25 1.36
C ARG A 103 -7.02 -15.68 2.48
N GLU A 104 -5.96 -15.00 2.12
CA GLU A 104 -5.07 -14.34 3.08
C GLU A 104 -5.68 -13.05 3.60
N ILE A 105 -5.81 -12.92 4.92
CA ILE A 105 -6.25 -11.69 5.59
C ILE A 105 -5.26 -11.34 6.70
N MET A 106 -4.75 -10.12 6.65
CA MET A 106 -3.84 -9.59 7.66
C MET A 106 -4.60 -8.87 8.76
N PRO A 107 -4.06 -8.90 10.00
CA PRO A 107 -4.62 -8.14 11.11
C PRO A 107 -4.65 -6.63 10.86
N PRO A 108 -5.59 -5.90 11.47
CA PRO A 108 -5.62 -4.46 11.42
C PRO A 108 -4.38 -3.83 12.07
N HIS A 109 -3.90 -2.77 11.43
CA HIS A 109 -2.84 -1.91 11.93
C HIS A 109 -3.13 -0.46 11.54
N SER A 110 -2.42 0.47 12.16
CA SER A 110 -2.45 1.88 11.83
C SER A 110 -1.04 2.42 11.73
N HIS A 111 -0.82 3.42 10.91
CA HIS A 111 0.46 4.11 10.78
C HIS A 111 0.26 5.57 10.35
N SER A 112 1.23 6.42 10.67
CA SER A 112 1.23 7.84 10.28
C SER A 112 1.54 8.10 8.80
N ILE A 113 1.76 7.05 8.03
CA ILE A 113 2.09 7.09 6.60
C ILE A 113 0.80 7.01 5.79
N ASN A 114 0.70 7.81 4.71
CA ASN A 114 -0.35 7.65 3.71
C ASN A 114 0.03 6.54 2.73
N ALA A 115 -0.96 5.79 2.28
CA ALA A 115 -0.77 4.76 1.28
C ALA A 115 -1.84 4.81 0.19
N VAL A 116 -1.40 4.65 -1.06
CA VAL A 116 -2.24 4.43 -2.23
C VAL A 116 -1.99 3.03 -2.74
N ARG A 117 -3.03 2.29 -3.07
CA ARG A 117 -2.93 0.95 -3.69
C ARG A 117 -3.64 0.91 -5.00
N ILE A 118 -3.06 0.25 -5.98
CA ILE A 118 -3.63 0.05 -7.31
C ILE A 118 -3.68 -1.45 -7.56
N GLY A 119 -4.87 -1.97 -7.87
CA GLY A 119 -5.03 -3.38 -8.26
C GLY A 119 -4.38 -3.65 -9.61
N LEU A 120 -3.66 -4.78 -9.72
CA LEU A 120 -3.02 -5.21 -10.97
C LEU A 120 -3.59 -6.52 -11.48
N THR A 121 -3.66 -7.54 -10.64
CA THR A 121 -4.25 -8.84 -10.98
C THR A 121 -5.15 -9.34 -9.86
N GLY A 122 -6.10 -10.22 -10.21
CA GLY A 122 -7.13 -10.67 -9.27
C GLY A 122 -8.15 -9.56 -9.00
N ASP A 123 -9.40 -9.94 -8.82
CA ASP A 123 -10.52 -9.01 -8.58
C ASP A 123 -10.97 -8.99 -7.11
N GLN A 124 -10.26 -9.71 -6.25
CA GLN A 124 -10.58 -9.92 -4.85
C GLN A 124 -9.49 -9.42 -3.89
N ASN A 125 -8.57 -8.55 -4.36
CA ASN A 125 -7.74 -7.80 -3.41
C ASN A 125 -8.65 -7.10 -2.40
N PHE A 126 -8.24 -7.09 -1.15
CA PHE A 126 -9.03 -6.53 -0.06
C PHE A 126 -8.25 -5.49 0.74
N THR A 127 -8.92 -4.40 1.09
CA THR A 127 -8.47 -3.46 2.11
C THR A 127 -9.66 -3.00 2.93
N GLY A 128 -9.63 -3.26 4.23
CA GLY A 128 -10.57 -2.66 5.18
C GLY A 128 -10.01 -1.34 5.68
N VAL A 129 -10.79 -0.25 5.61
CA VAL A 129 -10.38 1.08 6.10
C VAL A 129 -11.46 1.64 7.00
N GLU A 130 -11.16 1.87 8.28
CA GLU A 130 -12.10 2.43 9.26
C GLU A 130 -13.45 1.73 9.31
N GLY A 131 -13.46 0.40 9.10
CA GLY A 131 -14.67 -0.43 9.07
C GLY A 131 -15.43 -0.42 7.74
N GLU A 132 -14.87 0.16 6.68
CA GLU A 132 -15.35 -0.02 5.31
C GLU A 132 -14.55 -1.14 4.64
N ALA A 133 -15.22 -2.22 4.25
CA ALA A 133 -14.62 -3.30 3.49
C ALA A 133 -14.54 -2.93 2.00
N ILE A 134 -13.36 -2.94 1.43
CA ILE A 134 -13.11 -2.58 0.03
C ILE A 134 -12.46 -3.77 -0.66
N THR A 135 -13.20 -4.44 -1.52
CA THR A 135 -12.65 -5.42 -2.46
C THR A 135 -12.35 -4.70 -3.76
N PHE A 136 -11.17 -4.91 -4.34
CA PHE A 136 -10.74 -4.16 -5.52
C PHE A 136 -9.95 -5.04 -6.50
N GLY A 137 -10.03 -4.66 -7.77
CA GLY A 137 -9.41 -5.36 -8.89
C GLY A 137 -8.53 -4.45 -9.75
N PRO A 138 -8.16 -4.91 -10.97
CA PRO A 138 -7.26 -4.18 -11.86
C PRO A 138 -7.73 -2.78 -12.18
N GLY A 139 -6.85 -1.79 -11.95
CA GLY A 139 -7.10 -0.38 -12.20
C GLY A 139 -7.85 0.37 -11.10
N ASP A 140 -8.49 -0.33 -10.15
CA ASP A 140 -9.06 0.33 -8.97
C ASP A 140 -7.95 0.92 -8.10
N VAL A 141 -8.21 2.10 -7.54
CA VAL A 141 -7.29 2.80 -6.63
C VAL A 141 -7.91 2.86 -5.25
N VAL A 142 -7.17 2.43 -4.24
CA VAL A 142 -7.61 2.44 -2.83
C VAL A 142 -6.67 3.31 -2.01
N LEU A 143 -7.25 4.19 -1.20
CA LEU A 143 -6.54 5.08 -0.30
C LEU A 143 -6.58 4.55 1.13
N THR A 144 -5.45 4.60 1.80
CA THR A 144 -5.32 4.39 3.24
C THR A 144 -4.69 5.63 3.85
N PRO A 145 -5.48 6.56 4.38
CA PRO A 145 -4.97 7.79 4.97
C PRO A 145 -4.14 7.53 6.24
N ALA A 146 -3.21 8.43 6.52
CA ALA A 146 -2.43 8.43 7.75
C ALA A 146 -3.34 8.34 8.99
N GLY A 147 -2.99 7.48 9.92
CA GLY A 147 -3.72 7.27 11.18
C GLY A 147 -4.99 6.42 11.05
N ALA A 148 -5.46 6.09 9.85
CA ALA A 148 -6.61 5.22 9.66
C ALA A 148 -6.28 3.78 10.03
N TRP A 149 -7.12 3.12 10.83
CA TRP A 149 -7.04 1.69 11.05
C TRP A 149 -7.43 0.93 9.79
N HIS A 150 -6.57 0.03 9.36
CA HIS A 150 -6.78 -0.72 8.13
C HIS A 150 -6.16 -2.11 8.17
N ASN A 151 -6.69 -2.99 7.34
CA ASN A 151 -6.13 -4.32 7.12
C ASN A 151 -6.19 -4.67 5.63
N HIS A 152 -5.44 -5.68 5.24
CA HIS A 152 -5.29 -6.07 3.85
C HIS A 152 -5.45 -7.55 3.67
N GLY A 153 -5.66 -7.96 2.42
CA GLY A 153 -5.69 -9.37 2.07
C GLY A 153 -6.25 -9.64 0.70
N ASN A 154 -6.78 -10.84 0.57
CA ASN A 154 -7.38 -11.36 -0.64
C ASN A 154 -8.55 -12.28 -0.26
N HIS A 155 -9.74 -11.95 -0.71
CA HIS A 155 -10.93 -12.77 -0.49
C HIS A 155 -11.11 -13.85 -1.58
N GLY A 156 -10.29 -13.83 -2.63
CA GLY A 156 -10.35 -14.77 -3.76
C GLY A 156 -9.70 -16.12 -3.49
N ASP A 157 -9.93 -17.04 -4.41
CA ASP A 157 -9.33 -18.37 -4.42
C ASP A 157 -8.03 -18.44 -5.24
N ASP A 158 -7.68 -17.36 -5.94
CA ASP A 158 -6.47 -17.20 -6.73
C ASP A 158 -5.59 -16.09 -6.15
N TYR A 159 -4.32 -16.06 -6.52
CA TYR A 159 -3.40 -14.96 -6.15
C TYR A 159 -3.89 -13.61 -6.67
N ALA A 160 -3.66 -12.58 -5.87
CA ALA A 160 -3.97 -11.22 -6.25
C ALA A 160 -2.77 -10.29 -6.02
N VAL A 161 -2.45 -9.47 -7.03
CA VAL A 161 -1.31 -8.55 -7.01
C VAL A 161 -1.81 -7.11 -7.01
N ASN A 162 -1.22 -6.32 -6.16
CA ASN A 162 -1.39 -4.86 -6.17
C ASN A 162 -0.03 -4.15 -6.04
N VAL A 163 -0.01 -2.89 -6.44
CA VAL A 163 1.12 -1.99 -6.18
C VAL A 163 0.71 -0.99 -5.10
N SER A 164 1.60 -0.76 -4.16
CA SER A 164 1.42 0.22 -3.09
C SER A 164 2.45 1.34 -3.22
N ILE A 165 2.00 2.58 -3.04
CA ILE A 165 2.84 3.79 -3.04
C ILE A 165 2.63 4.45 -1.68
N LEU A 166 3.72 4.66 -0.94
CA LEU A 166 3.69 5.18 0.43
C LEU A 166 4.67 6.34 0.60
N ASP A 167 4.29 7.32 1.43
CA ASP A 167 5.15 8.45 1.82
C ASP A 167 6.05 8.13 3.03
N LEU A 168 6.36 6.85 3.25
CA LEU A 168 7.21 6.39 4.34
C LEU A 168 8.58 7.08 4.37
N PRO A 169 9.34 7.20 3.25
CA PRO A 169 10.65 7.86 3.29
C PRO A 169 10.57 9.32 3.75
N LEU A 170 9.51 10.04 3.37
CA LEU A 170 9.28 11.40 3.84
C LEU A 170 9.00 11.44 5.35
N THR A 171 8.13 10.54 5.82
CA THR A 171 7.73 10.47 7.23
C THR A 171 8.89 10.08 8.13
N GLU A 172 9.78 9.19 7.66
CA GLU A 172 11.01 8.80 8.35
C GLU A 172 11.99 9.98 8.46
N VAL A 173 12.23 10.70 7.37
CA VAL A 173 13.09 11.89 7.36
C VAL A 173 12.59 12.97 8.31
N LEU A 174 11.28 13.12 8.43
CA LEU A 174 10.64 14.05 9.37
C LEU A 174 10.60 13.54 10.82
N ASN A 175 11.09 12.32 11.08
CA ASN A 175 10.97 11.63 12.38
C ASN A 175 9.51 11.56 12.88
N ALA A 176 8.58 11.36 11.96
CA ALA A 176 7.14 11.35 12.22
C ALA A 176 6.49 9.98 11.96
N ALA A 177 7.28 8.95 11.64
CA ALA A 177 6.78 7.60 11.41
C ALA A 177 6.35 6.94 12.72
N SER A 178 5.13 6.43 12.75
CA SER A 178 4.59 5.65 13.85
C SER A 178 3.77 4.49 13.32
N PHE A 179 3.76 3.38 14.07
CA PHE A 179 3.01 2.16 13.74
C PHE A 179 2.32 1.64 15.00
N GLU A 180 1.09 1.17 14.82
CA GLU A 180 0.28 0.56 15.86
C GLU A 180 -0.36 -0.72 15.34
N HIS A 181 -0.27 -1.82 16.11
CA HIS A 181 -0.72 -3.14 15.70
C HIS A 181 -1.78 -3.74 16.63
N ASP A 182 -2.02 -3.16 17.82
CA ASP A 182 -3.00 -3.67 18.78
C ASP A 182 -4.37 -3.01 18.56
N TYR A 183 -5.03 -3.42 17.48
CA TYR A 183 -6.36 -2.94 17.18
C TYR A 183 -7.38 -3.43 18.22
N LYS A 184 -8.14 -2.49 18.77
CA LYS A 184 -9.16 -2.75 19.77
C LYS A 184 -10.50 -2.16 19.37
N GLU A 185 -11.55 -2.87 19.69
CA GLU A 185 -12.93 -2.39 19.59
C GLU A 185 -13.61 -2.46 20.96
N GLU A 186 -14.54 -1.54 21.19
CA GLU A 186 -15.39 -1.57 22.37
C GLU A 186 -16.48 -2.65 22.20
N VAL A 187 -16.50 -3.60 23.12
CA VAL A 187 -17.52 -4.65 23.20
C VAL A 187 -18.04 -4.67 24.64
N ASP A 188 -19.32 -4.41 24.82
CA ASP A 188 -19.98 -4.36 26.13
C ASP A 188 -19.27 -3.46 27.17
N GLY A 189 -18.79 -2.30 26.70
CA GLY A 189 -18.09 -1.33 27.54
C GLY A 189 -16.63 -1.65 27.86
N GLN A 190 -16.05 -2.67 27.21
CA GLN A 190 -14.65 -3.05 27.37
C GLN A 190 -13.90 -2.99 26.04
N MET A 191 -12.65 -2.53 26.06
CA MET A 191 -11.76 -2.56 24.88
C MET A 191 -11.18 -3.96 24.71
N VAL A 192 -11.52 -4.61 23.59
CA VAL A 192 -11.10 -5.97 23.26
C VAL A 192 -10.25 -5.95 21.98
N SER A 193 -9.07 -6.57 22.04
CA SER A 193 -8.21 -6.74 20.87
C SER A 193 -8.91 -7.60 19.82
N ARG A 194 -8.90 -7.14 18.55
CA ARG A 194 -9.57 -7.79 17.42
C ARG A 194 -8.58 -8.07 16.30
N ARG A 195 -8.75 -9.21 15.66
CA ARG A 195 -7.95 -9.60 14.48
C ARG A 195 -8.55 -9.11 13.16
N GLU A 196 -9.78 -8.62 13.19
CA GLU A 196 -10.50 -8.07 12.04
C GLU A 196 -11.29 -6.84 12.47
N GLN A 197 -11.48 -5.90 11.58
CA GLN A 197 -12.36 -4.77 11.81
C GLN A 197 -13.82 -5.21 11.67
N THR A 198 -14.67 -4.76 12.58
CA THR A 198 -16.12 -4.91 12.42
C THR A 198 -16.58 -4.02 11.26
N ALA A 199 -17.28 -4.60 10.31
CA ALA A 199 -17.87 -3.85 9.20
C ALA A 199 -18.90 -2.83 9.74
N ARG A 200 -18.62 -1.55 9.51
CA ARG A 200 -19.47 -0.42 9.94
C ARG A 200 -20.26 0.19 8.79
N TYR A 201 -19.85 -0.11 7.58
CA TYR A 201 -20.39 0.46 6.36
C TYR A 201 -20.67 -0.63 5.34
N SER A 202 -21.59 -0.35 4.41
CA SER A 202 -21.81 -1.21 3.26
C SER A 202 -20.61 -1.17 2.30
N ASP A 203 -20.49 -2.19 1.48
CA ASP A 203 -19.46 -2.25 0.43
C ASP A 203 -19.50 -0.99 -0.44
N ASP A 204 -18.33 -0.45 -0.76
CA ASP A 204 -18.17 0.77 -1.55
C ASP A 204 -18.89 1.99 -0.98
N HIS A 205 -19.11 2.05 0.32
CA HIS A 205 -19.82 3.15 0.95
C HIS A 205 -19.23 4.51 0.61
N SER A 206 -17.91 4.66 0.70
CA SER A 206 -17.23 5.93 0.40
C SER A 206 -17.39 6.32 -1.07
N HIS A 207 -17.23 5.38 -1.99
CA HIS A 207 -17.42 5.61 -3.41
C HIS A 207 -18.87 5.98 -3.75
N LYS A 208 -19.84 5.25 -3.21
CA LYS A 208 -21.26 5.50 -3.44
C LYS A 208 -21.72 6.83 -2.84
N THR A 209 -21.14 7.22 -1.71
CA THR A 209 -21.56 8.43 -0.98
C THR A 209 -20.87 9.69 -1.48
N TYR A 210 -19.61 9.61 -1.86
CA TYR A 210 -18.76 10.78 -2.15
C TYR A 210 -18.20 10.80 -3.57
N GLY A 211 -18.31 9.72 -4.32
CA GLY A 211 -17.73 9.55 -5.66
C GLY A 211 -18.43 10.29 -6.79
N PHE A 212 -19.51 11.02 -6.51
CA PHE A 212 -20.30 11.70 -7.53
C PHE A 212 -20.24 13.23 -7.37
N GLY A 213 -19.69 13.90 -8.38
CA GLY A 213 -19.86 15.35 -8.55
C GLY A 213 -19.08 16.25 -7.59
N GLY A 214 -18.10 15.74 -6.88
CA GLY A 214 -17.26 16.55 -6.00
C GLY A 214 -17.98 17.16 -4.79
N LEU A 215 -19.17 16.68 -4.46
CA LEU A 215 -19.93 17.15 -3.30
C LEU A 215 -19.35 16.55 -2.01
N ARG A 216 -18.75 17.40 -1.19
CA ARG A 216 -18.28 17.04 0.13
C ARG A 216 -19.20 17.62 1.20
N PRO A 217 -19.94 16.79 1.98
CA PRO A 217 -20.71 17.29 3.09
C PRO A 217 -19.81 17.94 4.15
N ARG A 218 -20.13 19.16 4.55
CA ARG A 218 -19.35 19.95 5.52
C ARG A 218 -19.17 19.25 6.88
N PHE A 219 -20.09 18.35 7.24
CA PHE A 219 -20.06 17.63 8.53
C PHE A 219 -19.17 16.38 8.54
N LEU A 220 -18.51 16.04 7.42
CA LEU A 220 -17.64 14.85 7.35
C LEU A 220 -16.46 14.90 8.31
N ASP A 221 -15.94 16.09 8.56
CA ASP A 221 -14.80 16.30 9.45
C ASP A 221 -15.03 15.77 10.87
N HIS A 222 -16.31 15.54 11.24
CA HIS A 222 -16.70 15.02 12.54
C HIS A 222 -17.06 13.52 12.55
N ARG A 223 -17.07 12.87 11.39
CA ARG A 223 -17.55 11.49 11.26
C ARG A 223 -16.49 10.47 10.90
N ARG A 224 -15.37 10.92 10.31
CA ARG A 224 -14.30 10.03 9.86
C ARG A 224 -12.96 10.56 10.30
N GLY A 225 -12.40 9.94 11.33
CA GLY A 225 -11.05 10.19 11.81
C GLY A 225 -10.77 11.66 12.08
N THR A 226 -9.60 12.13 11.74
CA THR A 226 -9.14 13.50 11.99
C THR A 226 -9.72 14.55 11.04
N GLY A 227 -10.53 14.17 10.06
CA GLY A 227 -11.12 15.08 9.08
C GLY A 227 -10.15 15.72 8.10
N VAL A 228 -8.89 15.29 8.08
CA VAL A 228 -7.81 15.89 7.25
C VAL A 228 -7.69 15.21 5.89
N HIS A 229 -8.16 13.99 5.76
CA HIS A 229 -8.04 13.19 4.54
C HIS A 229 -9.32 13.13 3.72
N SER A 230 -9.21 12.64 2.47
CA SER A 230 -10.36 12.39 1.62
C SER A 230 -11.34 11.41 2.29
N PRO A 231 -12.65 11.68 2.24
CA PRO A 231 -13.65 10.73 2.72
C PRO A 231 -13.85 9.53 1.78
N MET A 232 -13.36 9.60 0.55
CA MET A 232 -13.46 8.56 -0.45
C MET A 232 -12.22 7.68 -0.40
N TYR A 233 -12.42 6.38 -0.08
CA TYR A 233 -11.31 5.43 0.06
C TYR A 233 -11.08 4.58 -1.19
N VAL A 234 -12.02 4.57 -2.15
CA VAL A 234 -11.88 3.80 -3.38
C VAL A 234 -12.31 4.58 -4.61
N TYR A 235 -11.48 4.55 -5.64
CA TYR A 235 -11.74 5.07 -6.98
C TYR A 235 -11.85 3.87 -7.93
N ARG A 236 -13.05 3.61 -8.42
CA ARG A 236 -13.33 2.48 -9.30
C ARG A 236 -12.85 2.74 -10.71
N TRP A 237 -12.12 1.79 -11.26
CA TRP A 237 -11.52 1.91 -12.59
C TRP A 237 -12.55 2.19 -13.69
N ASN A 238 -13.69 1.52 -13.68
CA ASN A 238 -14.74 1.77 -14.68
C ASN A 238 -15.14 3.25 -14.73
N ARG A 239 -15.28 3.90 -13.56
CA ARG A 239 -15.63 5.32 -13.48
C ARG A 239 -14.46 6.23 -13.84
N THR A 240 -13.28 5.93 -13.34
CA THR A 240 -12.05 6.67 -13.68
C THR A 240 -11.79 6.62 -15.18
N ARG A 241 -11.94 5.45 -15.77
CA ARG A 241 -11.78 5.27 -17.21
C ARG A 241 -12.77 6.11 -18.04
N GLU A 242 -14.05 6.09 -17.68
CA GLU A 242 -15.06 6.93 -18.36
C GLU A 242 -14.68 8.42 -18.34
N LEU A 243 -14.21 8.91 -17.16
CA LEU A 243 -13.79 10.30 -17.02
C LEU A 243 -12.55 10.62 -17.86
N LEU A 244 -11.56 9.73 -17.87
CA LEU A 244 -10.35 9.87 -18.68
C LEU A 244 -10.66 9.85 -20.18
N GLU A 245 -11.53 8.95 -20.63
CA GLU A 245 -11.98 8.86 -22.03
C GLU A 245 -12.76 10.11 -22.42
N SER A 246 -13.69 10.56 -21.58
CA SER A 246 -14.46 11.79 -21.82
C SER A 246 -13.56 13.01 -21.90
N PHE A 247 -12.59 13.14 -20.98
CA PHE A 247 -11.62 14.24 -21.00
C PHE A 247 -10.79 14.23 -22.29
N ARG A 248 -10.23 13.09 -22.67
CA ARG A 248 -9.46 12.93 -23.92
C ARG A 248 -10.28 13.33 -25.13
N ASP A 249 -11.55 12.94 -25.19
CA ASP A 249 -12.40 13.13 -26.37
C ASP A 249 -12.91 14.57 -26.52
N HIS A 250 -12.98 15.35 -25.45
CA HIS A 250 -13.52 16.71 -25.46
C HIS A 250 -12.45 17.81 -25.33
N GLU A 251 -11.49 17.66 -24.43
CA GLU A 251 -10.55 18.74 -24.07
C GLU A 251 -9.10 18.28 -24.03
N GLY A 252 -8.89 16.98 -23.77
CA GLY A 252 -7.59 16.44 -23.41
C GLY A 252 -6.66 16.22 -24.57
N SER A 253 -5.40 16.42 -24.29
CA SER A 253 -4.27 15.89 -25.04
C SER A 253 -3.95 14.48 -24.50
N PRO A 254 -3.40 13.57 -25.32
CA PRO A 254 -2.94 12.27 -24.82
C PRO A 254 -1.78 12.37 -23.80
N TRP A 255 -1.25 13.56 -23.61
CA TRP A 255 -0.14 13.85 -22.68
C TRP A 255 -0.59 14.56 -21.41
N ASP A 256 -1.87 14.92 -21.31
CA ASP A 256 -2.41 15.55 -20.12
C ASP A 256 -2.75 14.51 -19.03
N ALA A 257 -2.64 14.92 -17.79
CA ALA A 257 -2.98 14.11 -16.63
C ALA A 257 -4.26 14.63 -15.98
N ILE A 258 -5.06 13.71 -15.43
CA ILE A 258 -6.19 14.05 -14.57
C ILE A 258 -5.72 13.93 -13.13
N GLN A 259 -5.97 14.98 -12.35
CA GLN A 259 -5.79 14.96 -10.91
C GLN A 259 -7.07 14.46 -10.26
N VAL A 260 -6.93 13.55 -9.31
CA VAL A 260 -8.01 13.07 -8.45
C VAL A 260 -7.80 13.69 -7.08
N GLU A 261 -8.80 14.40 -6.57
CA GLU A 261 -8.81 15.03 -5.23
C GLU A 261 -9.71 14.25 -4.27
#